data_ad4049397c4ae940ab6fc5dc2d5b3eda
#
_entry.id   ad4049397c4ae940ab6fc5dc2d5b3eda
#
_cell.length_a   1.000
_cell.length_b   1.000
_cell.length_c   1.000
_cell.angle_alpha   90.00
_cell.angle_beta   90.00
_cell.angle_gamma   90.00
#
_symmetry.space_group_name_H-M   'P 1'
#
loop_
_entity.id
_entity.type
_entity.pdbx_description
1 polymer ?
#
loop_
_entity_poly.entity_id
_entity_poly.type
_entity_poly.pdbx_seq_one_letter_code
_entity_poly.pdbx_strand_id
1 'polypeptide(L)'
;MSTEIQKFREVFMPRACEKYKYVKRNMGIDTLEFLVDDIRRPFNHDQPEKGGFNIIAWPDRYIENTLLPLLIDEGLIESISTGRYRLREGGKRYCRRLDSSI
;
A
#
# COMPACT_ATOMS: atom_id res chain seq x y z
N MET A 1 -15.18 17.13 3.02
CA MET A 1 -13.97 17.32 3.81
C MET A 1 -12.96 16.23 3.52
N SER A 2 -11.72 16.65 3.33
CA SER A 2 -10.62 15.71 3.22
C SER A 2 -10.35 15.10 4.60
N THR A 3 -10.43 13.77 4.70
CA THR A 3 -10.15 13.07 5.95
C THR A 3 -8.71 12.57 5.94
N GLU A 4 -8.19 12.21 7.12
CA GLU A 4 -6.85 11.65 7.20
C GLU A 4 -6.75 10.35 6.40
N ILE A 5 -7.81 9.53 6.40
CA ILE A 5 -7.78 8.29 5.61
C ILE A 5 -7.69 8.59 4.11
N GLN A 6 -8.36 9.63 3.63
CA GLN A 6 -8.27 10.01 2.23
C GLN A 6 -6.85 10.44 1.87
N LYS A 7 -6.24 11.27 2.71
CA LYS A 7 -4.86 11.70 2.50
C LYS A 7 -3.89 10.53 2.51
N PHE A 8 -4.06 9.61 3.47
CA PHE A 8 -3.21 8.43 3.56
C PHE A 8 -3.36 7.56 2.32
N ARG A 9 -4.58 7.30 1.89
CA ARG A 9 -4.84 6.49 0.70
C ARG A 9 -4.17 7.09 -0.54
N GLU A 10 -4.24 8.41 -0.69
CA GLU A 10 -3.66 9.10 -1.84
C GLU A 10 -2.13 9.05 -1.86
N VAL A 11 -1.49 8.84 -0.70
CA VAL A 11 -0.04 8.68 -0.62
C VAL A 11 0.33 7.20 -0.70
N PHE A 12 -0.37 6.35 0.03
CA PHE A 12 -0.03 4.93 0.17
C PHE A 12 -0.34 4.13 -1.10
N MET A 13 -1.55 4.27 -1.63
CA MET A 13 -1.98 3.42 -2.73
C MET A 13 -1.17 3.58 -4.02
N PRO A 14 -0.79 4.79 -4.45
CA PRO A 14 0.06 4.90 -5.63
C PRO A 14 1.39 4.16 -5.47
N ARG A 15 2.00 4.20 -4.30
CA ARG A 15 3.25 3.50 -4.04
C ARG A 15 3.04 2.00 -3.95
N ALA A 16 1.96 1.57 -3.29
CA ALA A 16 1.61 0.15 -3.26
C ALA A 16 1.36 -0.39 -4.66
N CYS A 17 0.68 0.39 -5.50
CA CYS A 17 0.41 -0.02 -6.87
C CYS A 17 1.68 -0.13 -7.70
N GLU A 18 2.64 0.78 -7.49
CA GLU A 18 3.92 0.71 -8.19
C GLU A 18 4.68 -0.56 -7.81
N LYS A 19 4.69 -0.90 -6.50
CA LYS A 19 5.31 -2.13 -6.03
C LYS A 19 4.61 -3.37 -6.59
N TYR A 20 3.29 -3.37 -6.59
CA TYR A 20 2.49 -4.47 -7.12
C TYR A 20 2.75 -4.70 -8.61
N LYS A 21 2.78 -3.63 -9.38
CA LYS A 21 3.06 -3.73 -10.81
C LYS A 21 4.44 -4.31 -11.06
N TYR A 22 5.42 -3.91 -10.26
CA TYR A 22 6.78 -4.41 -10.40
C TYR A 22 6.84 -5.92 -10.13
N VAL A 23 6.29 -6.38 -9.01
CA VAL A 23 6.36 -7.80 -8.68
C VAL A 23 5.56 -8.64 -9.67
N LYS A 24 4.44 -8.13 -10.15
CA LYS A 24 3.65 -8.84 -11.15
C LYS A 24 4.40 -8.98 -12.47
N ARG A 25 4.99 -7.89 -12.95
CA ARG A 25 5.68 -7.85 -14.23
C ARG A 25 6.99 -8.64 -14.22
N ASN A 26 7.78 -8.49 -13.16
CA ASN A 26 9.15 -9.02 -13.16
C ASN A 26 9.28 -10.35 -12.43
N MET A 27 8.36 -10.68 -11.54
CA MET A 27 8.43 -11.88 -10.73
C MET A 27 7.25 -12.83 -10.95
N GLY A 28 6.26 -12.40 -11.72
CA GLY A 28 5.09 -13.22 -11.99
C GLY A 28 4.17 -13.43 -10.79
N ILE A 29 4.28 -12.59 -9.78
CA ILE A 29 3.49 -12.69 -8.54
C ILE A 29 2.33 -11.71 -8.63
N ASP A 30 1.10 -12.21 -8.54
CA ASP A 30 -0.11 -11.38 -8.65
C ASP A 30 -0.63 -10.98 -7.28
N THR A 31 0.26 -10.48 -6.44
CA THR A 31 -0.10 -9.90 -5.14
C THR A 31 1.03 -9.00 -4.66
N LEU A 32 0.75 -8.25 -3.62
CA LEU A 32 1.78 -7.47 -2.92
C LEU A 32 1.58 -7.69 -1.44
N GLU A 33 2.61 -8.22 -0.77
CA GLU A 33 2.65 -8.32 0.68
C GLU A 33 3.61 -7.27 1.22
N PHE A 34 3.30 -6.73 2.39
CA PHE A 34 4.17 -5.75 3.02
C PHE A 34 4.04 -5.81 4.53
N LEU A 35 5.06 -5.29 5.21
CA LEU A 35 5.09 -5.20 6.67
C LEU A 35 4.75 -3.78 7.09
N VAL A 36 4.10 -3.65 8.27
CA VAL A 36 3.84 -2.32 8.82
C VAL A 36 5.14 -1.53 8.99
N ASP A 37 6.23 -2.21 9.34
CA ASP A 37 7.52 -1.57 9.53
C ASP A 37 8.10 -0.98 8.25
N ASP A 38 7.65 -1.45 7.09
CA ASP A 38 8.15 -0.94 5.81
C ASP A 38 7.54 0.41 5.42
N ILE A 39 6.47 0.82 6.08
CA ILE A 39 5.72 2.02 5.64
C ILE A 39 6.59 3.27 5.72
N ARG A 40 7.42 3.38 6.74
CA ARG A 40 8.27 4.56 6.93
C ARG A 40 9.64 4.46 6.25
N ARG A 41 10.03 3.28 5.78
CA ARG A 41 11.33 3.10 5.13
C ARG A 41 11.34 3.79 3.78
N PRO A 42 12.52 4.23 3.32
CA PRO A 42 12.62 4.89 2.01
C PRO A 42 12.10 4.03 0.87
N PHE A 43 11.46 4.67 -0.08
CA PHE A 43 11.01 4.01 -1.31
C PHE A 43 12.21 3.83 -2.24
N ASN A 44 12.36 2.64 -2.81
CA ASN A 44 13.44 2.34 -3.74
C ASN A 44 12.89 2.40 -5.16
N HIS A 45 13.24 3.47 -5.89
CA HIS A 45 12.73 3.69 -7.24
C HIS A 45 13.24 2.66 -8.24
N ASP A 46 14.44 2.11 -8.01
CA ASP A 46 15.02 1.11 -8.91
C ASP A 46 14.47 -0.29 -8.66
N GLN A 47 14.17 -0.60 -7.40
CA GLN A 47 13.64 -1.91 -7.00
C GLN A 47 12.50 -1.68 -6.00
N PRO A 48 11.32 -1.27 -6.49
CA PRO A 48 10.21 -0.91 -5.60
C PRO A 48 9.79 -2.01 -4.64
N GLU A 49 10.00 -3.28 -4.99
CA GLU A 49 9.63 -4.41 -4.14
C GLU A 49 10.50 -4.52 -2.90
N LYS A 50 11.70 -3.94 -2.92
CA LYS A 50 12.65 -4.07 -1.81
C LYS A 50 12.62 -2.90 -0.83
N GLY A 51 12.12 -1.76 -1.27
CA GLY A 51 12.07 -0.58 -0.41
C GLY A 51 10.81 -0.51 0.40
N GLY A 52 10.71 0.58 1.15
CA GLY A 52 9.50 0.90 1.90
C GLY A 52 8.56 1.80 1.12
N PHE A 53 7.69 2.51 1.84
CA PHE A 53 6.68 3.38 1.23
C PHE A 53 6.99 4.86 1.42
N ASN A 54 8.00 5.17 2.24
CA ASN A 54 8.41 6.55 2.54
C ASN A 54 7.25 7.42 3.03
N ILE A 55 6.44 6.88 3.93
CA ILE A 55 5.33 7.61 4.52
C ILE A 55 5.71 7.97 5.95
N ILE A 56 5.96 9.24 6.21
CA ILE A 56 6.43 9.73 7.50
C ILE A 56 5.51 10.79 8.11
N ALA A 57 4.42 11.14 7.44
CA ALA A 57 3.53 12.21 7.89
C ALA A 57 2.67 11.83 9.10
N TRP A 58 2.56 10.55 9.41
CA TRP A 58 1.73 10.06 10.51
C TRP A 58 2.55 9.18 11.44
N PRO A 59 2.24 9.17 12.76
CA PRO A 59 2.91 8.27 13.70
C PRO A 59 2.62 6.80 13.39
N ASP A 60 3.56 5.92 13.74
CA ASP A 60 3.41 4.48 13.51
C ASP A 60 2.14 3.92 14.12
N ARG A 61 1.82 4.33 15.35
CA ARG A 61 0.62 3.84 16.02
C ARG A 61 -0.65 4.23 15.30
N TYR A 62 -0.69 5.45 14.78
CA TYR A 62 -1.88 5.92 14.06
C TYR A 62 -2.04 5.15 12.75
N ILE A 63 -0.95 4.91 12.06
CA ILE A 63 -0.99 4.11 10.83
C ILE A 63 -1.50 2.71 11.13
N GLU A 64 -0.91 2.04 12.11
CA GLU A 64 -1.24 0.64 12.41
C GLU A 64 -2.63 0.48 13.02
N ASN A 65 -3.02 1.37 13.93
CA ASN A 65 -4.26 1.21 14.69
C ASN A 65 -5.47 1.90 14.07
N THR A 66 -5.26 2.82 13.14
CA THR A 66 -6.37 3.59 12.56
C THR A 66 -6.37 3.53 11.03
N LEU A 67 -5.27 3.93 10.38
CA LEU A 67 -5.28 4.09 8.93
C LEU A 67 -5.32 2.75 8.18
N LEU A 68 -4.48 1.79 8.56
CA LEU A 68 -4.50 0.47 7.90
C LEU A 68 -5.82 -0.26 8.13
N PRO A 69 -6.40 -0.27 9.36
CA PRO A 69 -7.74 -0.85 9.53
C PRO A 69 -8.82 -0.21 8.65
N LEU A 70 -8.74 1.10 8.40
CA LEU A 70 -9.69 1.75 7.50
C LEU A 70 -9.50 1.31 6.05
N LEU A 71 -8.25 1.10 5.61
CA LEU A 71 -8.02 0.54 4.27
C LEU A 71 -8.54 -0.89 4.17
N ILE A 72 -8.46 -1.66 5.26
CA ILE A 72 -9.04 -2.99 5.31
C ILE A 72 -10.56 -2.91 5.13
N ASP A 73 -11.20 -1.98 5.84
CA ASP A 73 -12.65 -1.78 5.72
C ASP A 73 -13.06 -1.38 4.31
N GLU A 74 -12.20 -0.67 3.60
CA GLU A 74 -12.44 -0.28 2.20
C GLU A 74 -12.18 -1.43 1.21
N GLY A 75 -11.69 -2.57 1.69
CA GLY A 75 -11.42 -3.72 0.84
C GLY A 75 -10.15 -3.60 0.00
N LEU A 76 -9.28 -2.66 0.33
CA LEU A 76 -8.05 -2.44 -0.44
C LEU A 76 -6.93 -3.38 -0.03
N ILE A 77 -6.83 -3.68 1.26
CA ILE A 77 -5.81 -4.58 1.81
C ILE A 77 -6.46 -5.52 2.80
N GLU A 78 -5.71 -6.55 3.22
CA GLU A 78 -6.14 -7.44 4.29
C GLU A 78 -4.95 -7.77 5.17
N SER A 79 -5.22 -8.10 6.43
CA SER A 79 -4.22 -8.56 7.37
C SER A 79 -3.97 -10.06 7.16
N ILE A 80 -2.71 -10.45 7.03
CA ILE A 80 -2.33 -11.86 6.91
C ILE A 80 -1.93 -12.40 8.29
N SER A 81 -1.19 -11.61 9.03
CA SER A 81 -0.77 -11.91 10.39
C SER A 81 -0.41 -10.60 11.07
N THR A 82 -0.02 -10.66 12.33
CA THR A 82 0.34 -9.45 13.07
C THR A 82 1.43 -8.67 12.32
N GLY A 83 1.13 -7.42 11.98
CA GLY A 83 2.07 -6.55 11.29
C GLY A 83 2.35 -6.87 9.83
N ARG A 84 1.61 -7.82 9.24
CA ARG A 84 1.80 -8.22 7.84
C ARG A 84 0.47 -8.09 7.08
N TYR A 85 0.53 -7.51 5.91
CA TYR A 85 -0.65 -7.18 5.10
C TYR A 85 -0.41 -7.55 3.64
N ARG A 86 -1.52 -7.61 2.88
CA ARG A 86 -1.42 -7.79 1.42
C ARG A 86 -2.56 -7.06 0.72
N LEU A 87 -2.39 -6.78 -0.57
CA LEU A 87 -3.46 -6.22 -1.39
C LEU A 87 -4.58 -7.24 -1.56
N ARG A 88 -5.84 -6.75 -1.47
CA ARG A 88 -7.01 -7.54 -1.84
C ARG A 88 -7.42 -7.19 -3.27
N GLU A 89 -8.46 -7.87 -3.77
CA GLU A 89 -8.98 -7.60 -5.10
C GLU A 89 -9.39 -6.14 -5.28
N GLY A 90 -9.97 -5.52 -4.25
CA GLY A 90 -10.30 -4.09 -4.29
C GLY A 90 -9.07 -3.21 -4.49
N GLY A 91 -7.96 -3.57 -3.87
CA GLY A 91 -6.70 -2.86 -4.04
C GLY A 91 -6.14 -3.03 -5.44
N LYS A 92 -6.22 -4.25 -5.97
CA LYS A 92 -5.77 -4.52 -7.35
C LYS A 92 -6.60 -3.75 -8.36
N ARG A 93 -7.92 -3.68 -8.17
CA ARG A 93 -8.80 -2.88 -9.03
C ARG A 93 -8.48 -1.39 -8.94
N TYR A 94 -8.17 -0.92 -7.74
CA TYR A 94 -7.74 0.46 -7.56
C TYR A 94 -6.50 0.76 -8.41
N CYS A 95 -5.53 -0.16 -8.39
CA CYS A 95 -4.31 0.00 -9.18
C CYS A 95 -4.59 0.01 -10.68
N ARG A 96 -5.50 -0.85 -11.15
CA ARG A 96 -5.88 -0.86 -12.56
C ARG A 96 -6.55 0.45 -12.97
N ARG A 97 -7.37 1.03 -12.09
CA ARG A 97 -8.02 2.32 -12.39
C ARG A 97 -7.03 3.46 -12.43
N LEU A 98 -6.01 3.44 -11.56
CA LEU A 98 -4.96 4.45 -11.62
C LEU A 98 -4.25 4.42 -12.96
N ASP A 99 -3.94 3.22 -13.47
CA ASP A 99 -3.28 3.08 -14.76
C ASP A 99 -4.17 3.59 -15.90
N SER A 100 -5.48 3.35 -15.81
CA SER A 100 -6.41 3.73 -16.88
C SER A 100 -6.68 5.23 -16.93
N SER A 101 -6.36 5.97 -15.86
CA SER A 101 -6.64 7.41 -15.82
C SER A 101 -5.53 8.27 -16.41
N ILE A 102 -4.51 7.64 -16.94
CA ILE A 102 -3.40 8.36 -17.59
C ILE A 102 -3.72 8.67 -19.04
#